data_e782c98d83d6b75bca9a92e30d8c4d17
#
_entry.id   e782c98d83d6b75bca9a92e30d8c4d17
#
_cell.length_a   1.000
_cell.length_b   1.000
_cell.length_c   1.000
_cell.angle_alpha   90.00
_cell.angle_beta   90.00
_cell.angle_gamma   90.00
#
_symmetry.space_group_name_H-M   'P 1'
#
loop_
_entity.id
_entity.type
_entity.pdbx_description
1 polymer ?
#
loop_
_entity_poly.entity_id
_entity_poly.type
_entity_poly.pdbx_seq_one_letter_code
_entity_poly.pdbx_strand_id
1 'polypeptide(L)'
;MKKLIYIICLLTGLAIIKFSYSSLEKLSEKEKLIVQQKKQLAELNQIISKNKDTIDQQKQKLLNSEAIVFKNKETLNKQKQEISFLNELYFKERKQDIFLKNKEEIILSNNKTLIKFELKNGFYSALDSLRPVGYIDFHEDKIFIMSSRGIISFSKNLNEDSIFRQINNNINDFINLDQFKKNIGFSLRDLLILNEDIYISYSEEHKKDCWNTSVLKAKINYEILNFKKLFSSQECIHSVNNRDKDFGLWQSGGRISNFDNEH
;
A
#
# COMPACT_ATOMS: atom_id res chain seq x y z
N MET A 1 44.96 -20.09 98.94
CA MET A 1 44.03 -20.59 97.88
C MET A 1 42.77 -19.63 97.69
N LYS A 2 42.05 -19.29 98.73
CA LYS A 2 40.80 -18.46 98.57
C LYS A 2 41.03 -17.12 97.86
N LYS A 3 42.10 -16.38 98.10
CA LYS A 3 42.38 -15.11 97.48
C LYS A 3 42.72 -15.24 95.97
N LEU A 4 43.36 -16.31 95.53
CA LEU A 4 43.65 -16.55 94.11
C LEU A 4 42.41 -16.87 93.33
N ILE A 5 41.46 -17.61 93.88
CA ILE A 5 40.17 -17.90 93.26
C ILE A 5 39.33 -16.61 93.01
N TYR A 6 39.38 -15.73 94.03
CA TYR A 6 38.69 -14.44 93.92
C TYR A 6 39.21 -13.53 92.81
N ILE A 7 40.56 -13.53 92.70
CA ILE A 7 41.21 -12.74 91.59
C ILE A 7 40.87 -13.34 90.21
N ILE A 8 40.86 -14.67 90.09
CA ILE A 8 40.52 -15.32 88.86
C ILE A 8 39.04 -15.02 88.45
N CYS A 9 38.10 -15.12 89.43
CA CYS A 9 36.69 -14.76 89.19
C CYS A 9 36.47 -13.31 88.83
N LEU A 10 37.26 -12.41 89.43
CA LEU A 10 37.19 -10.97 89.09
C LEU A 10 37.72 -10.69 87.70
N LEU A 11 38.82 -11.27 87.26
CA LEU A 11 39.40 -11.16 85.94
C LEU A 11 38.50 -11.75 84.84
N THR A 12 37.91 -12.92 85.11
CA THR A 12 36.94 -13.56 84.19
C THR A 12 35.65 -12.74 84.05
N GLY A 13 35.16 -12.18 85.13
CA GLY A 13 34.03 -11.28 85.14
C GLY A 13 34.29 -10.03 84.30
N LEU A 14 35.44 -9.41 84.46
CA LEU A 14 35.84 -8.23 83.66
C LEU A 14 36.02 -8.57 82.17
N ALA A 15 36.57 -9.74 81.86
CA ALA A 15 36.69 -10.20 80.45
C ALA A 15 35.32 -10.40 79.77
N ILE A 16 34.37 -11.00 80.52
CA ILE A 16 33.01 -11.22 80.02
C ILE A 16 32.32 -9.88 79.81
N ILE A 17 32.47 -8.93 80.71
CA ILE A 17 31.86 -7.57 80.58
C ILE A 17 32.44 -6.87 79.35
N LYS A 18 33.78 -6.89 79.16
CA LYS A 18 34.44 -6.31 77.99
C LYS A 18 33.98 -6.94 76.70
N PHE A 19 33.87 -8.26 76.66
CA PHE A 19 33.38 -8.99 75.47
C PHE A 19 31.93 -8.65 75.17
N SER A 20 31.07 -8.59 76.19
CA SER A 20 29.67 -8.21 76.02
C SER A 20 29.53 -6.76 75.52
N TYR A 21 30.33 -5.83 76.03
CA TYR A 21 30.36 -4.45 75.57
C TYR A 21 30.77 -4.32 74.10
N SER A 22 31.87 -4.98 73.72
CA SER A 22 32.33 -5.02 72.33
C SER A 22 31.30 -5.66 71.38
N SER A 23 30.54 -6.67 71.82
CA SER A 23 29.48 -7.29 71.03
C SER A 23 28.29 -6.38 70.86
N LEU A 24 27.88 -5.62 71.90
CA LEU A 24 26.82 -4.62 71.84
C LEU A 24 27.17 -3.48 70.92
N GLU A 25 28.42 -3.01 70.93
CA GLU A 25 28.91 -1.94 70.05
C GLU A 25 28.83 -2.36 68.58
N LYS A 26 29.31 -3.58 68.24
CA LYS A 26 29.19 -4.18 66.88
C LYS A 26 27.74 -4.36 66.47
N LEU A 27 26.87 -4.72 67.38
CA LEU A 27 25.41 -4.86 67.10
C LEU A 27 24.80 -3.51 66.76
N SER A 28 25.12 -2.44 67.50
CA SER A 28 24.70 -1.08 67.25
C SER A 28 25.17 -0.54 65.91
N GLU A 29 26.43 -0.83 65.50
CA GLU A 29 26.96 -0.45 64.20
C GLU A 29 26.21 -1.18 63.07
N LYS A 30 25.94 -2.51 63.22
CA LYS A 30 25.16 -3.24 62.26
C LYS A 30 23.73 -2.72 62.12
N GLU A 31 23.10 -2.36 63.22
CA GLU A 31 21.75 -1.78 63.18
C GLU A 31 21.74 -0.43 62.44
N LYS A 32 22.74 0.44 62.67
CA LYS A 32 22.89 1.69 61.92
C LYS A 32 23.05 1.43 60.43
N LEU A 33 23.89 0.46 60.04
CA LEU A 33 24.11 0.07 58.66
C LEU A 33 22.81 -0.46 58.01
N ILE A 34 22.02 -1.29 58.70
CA ILE A 34 20.73 -1.79 58.23
C ILE A 34 19.74 -0.66 57.99
N VAL A 35 19.68 0.31 58.92
CA VAL A 35 18.82 1.48 58.77
C VAL A 35 19.22 2.31 57.52
N GLN A 36 20.52 2.51 57.31
CA GLN A 36 21.03 3.23 56.14
C GLN A 36 20.69 2.48 54.83
N GLN A 37 20.89 1.18 54.80
CA GLN A 37 20.56 0.34 53.65
C GLN A 37 19.05 0.33 53.33
N LYS A 38 18.20 0.28 54.38
CA LYS A 38 16.75 0.39 54.21
C LYS A 38 16.34 1.74 53.60
N LYS A 39 17.00 2.83 54.01
CA LYS A 39 16.73 4.19 53.44
C LYS A 39 17.14 4.23 51.96
N GLN A 40 18.32 3.72 51.63
CA GLN A 40 18.78 3.63 50.23
C GLN A 40 17.84 2.78 49.35
N LEU A 41 17.37 1.69 49.86
CA LEU A 41 16.42 0.81 49.16
C LEU A 41 15.09 1.53 48.89
N ALA A 42 14.59 2.29 49.86
CA ALA A 42 13.38 3.09 49.70
C ALA A 42 13.54 4.18 48.62
N GLU A 43 14.67 4.88 48.60
CA GLU A 43 15.01 5.87 47.59
C GLU A 43 15.11 5.25 46.19
N LEU A 44 15.76 4.10 46.06
CA LEU A 44 15.86 3.34 44.80
C LEU A 44 14.48 2.89 44.31
N ASN A 45 13.63 2.38 45.18
CA ASN A 45 12.26 1.98 44.82
C ASN A 45 11.43 3.17 44.32
N GLN A 46 11.61 4.34 44.88
CA GLN A 46 10.94 5.56 44.41
C GLN A 46 11.43 5.96 43.00
N ILE A 47 12.73 5.86 42.74
CA ILE A 47 13.32 6.12 41.42
C ILE A 47 12.79 5.13 40.40
N ILE A 48 12.74 3.83 40.75
CA ILE A 48 12.21 2.78 39.86
C ILE A 48 10.76 3.05 39.51
N SER A 49 9.93 3.41 40.50
CA SER A 49 8.52 3.75 40.23
C SER A 49 8.38 4.93 39.26
N LYS A 50 9.13 6.01 39.52
CA LYS A 50 9.12 7.19 38.65
C LYS A 50 9.59 6.90 37.23
N ASN A 51 10.62 6.08 37.08
CA ASN A 51 11.12 5.67 35.78
C ASN A 51 10.10 4.79 35.03
N LYS A 52 9.41 3.89 35.74
CA LYS A 52 8.33 3.09 35.17
C LYS A 52 7.21 3.97 34.62
N ASP A 53 6.74 4.93 35.38
CA ASP A 53 5.69 5.86 34.93
C ASP A 53 6.14 6.65 33.68
N THR A 54 7.41 7.07 33.64
CA THR A 54 7.99 7.76 32.49
C THR A 54 8.02 6.88 31.25
N ILE A 55 8.42 5.61 31.40
CA ILE A 55 8.44 4.62 30.30
C ILE A 55 7.04 4.37 29.77
N ASP A 56 6.05 4.23 30.65
CA ASP A 56 4.66 4.00 30.24
C ASP A 56 4.10 5.23 29.49
N GLN A 57 4.42 6.44 29.90
CA GLN A 57 4.06 7.65 29.16
C GLN A 57 4.74 7.72 27.78
N GLN A 58 6.01 7.38 27.69
CA GLN A 58 6.73 7.35 26.40
C GLN A 58 6.16 6.32 25.46
N LYS A 59 5.79 5.15 25.99
CA LYS A 59 5.15 4.09 25.23
C LYS A 59 3.81 4.51 24.64
N GLN A 60 2.99 5.23 25.42
CA GLN A 60 1.73 5.78 24.91
C GLN A 60 1.94 6.83 23.82
N LYS A 61 2.92 7.71 23.98
CA LYS A 61 3.28 8.69 22.94
C LYS A 61 3.75 8.01 21.66
N LEU A 62 4.52 6.93 21.76
CA LEU A 62 4.98 6.16 20.60
C LEU A 62 3.80 5.54 19.84
N LEU A 63 2.89 4.85 20.54
CA LEU A 63 1.69 4.27 19.94
C LEU A 63 0.83 5.31 19.22
N ASN A 64 0.64 6.49 19.82
CA ASN A 64 -0.11 7.57 19.18
C ASN A 64 0.61 8.08 17.91
N SER A 65 1.94 8.18 17.95
CA SER A 65 2.73 8.60 16.78
C SER A 65 2.64 7.57 15.64
N GLU A 66 2.70 6.30 15.94
CA GLU A 66 2.54 5.22 14.96
C GLU A 66 1.16 5.27 14.28
N ALA A 67 0.10 5.50 15.06
CA ALA A 67 -1.26 5.66 14.51
C ALA A 67 -1.37 6.87 13.58
N ILE A 68 -0.73 7.99 13.91
CA ILE A 68 -0.67 9.19 13.05
C ILE A 68 0.10 8.89 11.76
N VAL A 69 1.24 8.23 11.85
CA VAL A 69 2.05 7.85 10.67
C VAL A 69 1.25 6.94 9.74
N PHE A 70 0.55 5.96 10.28
CA PHE A 70 -0.31 5.07 9.50
C PHE A 70 -1.40 5.85 8.75
N LYS A 71 -2.13 6.72 9.44
CA LYS A 71 -3.17 7.57 8.85
C LYS A 71 -2.62 8.49 7.76
N ASN A 72 -1.45 9.09 8.00
CA ASN A 72 -0.81 9.96 7.01
C ASN A 72 -0.38 9.18 5.76
N LYS A 73 0.10 7.95 5.93
CA LYS A 73 0.46 7.06 4.81
C LYS A 73 -0.76 6.73 3.94
N GLU A 74 -1.90 6.43 4.56
CA GLU A 74 -3.15 6.20 3.81
C GLU A 74 -3.60 7.45 3.05
N THR A 75 -3.55 8.62 3.70
CA THR A 75 -3.89 9.90 3.07
C THR A 75 -2.97 10.20 1.89
N LEU A 76 -1.67 10.00 2.05
CA LEU A 76 -0.69 10.20 0.98
C LEU A 76 -0.95 9.28 -0.21
N ASN A 77 -1.32 8.03 0.05
CA ASN A 77 -1.65 7.09 -1.02
C ASN A 77 -2.89 7.55 -1.79
N LYS A 78 -3.94 8.00 -1.10
CA LYS A 78 -5.14 8.55 -1.75
C LYS A 78 -4.81 9.78 -2.61
N GLN A 79 -4.00 10.70 -2.10
CA GLN A 79 -3.58 11.88 -2.86
C GLN A 79 -2.75 11.52 -4.09
N LYS A 80 -1.84 10.56 -3.99
CA LYS A 80 -1.07 10.07 -5.14
C LYS A 80 -1.98 9.49 -6.22
N GLN A 81 -3.01 8.76 -5.82
CA GLN A 81 -4.00 8.21 -6.74
C GLN A 81 -4.80 9.30 -7.45
N GLU A 82 -5.24 10.31 -6.72
CA GLU A 82 -5.96 11.45 -7.29
C GLU A 82 -5.09 12.25 -8.27
N ILE A 83 -3.84 12.52 -7.91
CA ILE A 83 -2.88 13.20 -8.79
C ILE A 83 -2.65 12.38 -10.06
N SER A 84 -2.46 11.07 -9.94
CA SER A 84 -2.29 10.19 -11.10
C SER A 84 -3.50 10.25 -12.03
N PHE A 85 -4.69 10.20 -11.46
CA PHE A 85 -5.93 10.30 -12.21
C PHE A 85 -6.11 11.65 -12.90
N LEU A 86 -5.87 12.76 -12.21
CA LEU A 86 -5.95 14.10 -12.77
C LEU A 86 -4.93 14.32 -13.89
N ASN A 87 -3.72 13.78 -13.73
CA ASN A 87 -2.71 13.81 -14.79
C ASN A 87 -3.17 13.04 -16.04
N GLU A 88 -3.83 11.91 -15.86
CA GLU A 88 -4.35 11.10 -16.97
C GLU A 88 -5.51 11.81 -17.69
N LEU A 89 -6.44 12.42 -16.94
CA LEU A 89 -7.48 13.26 -17.51
C LEU A 89 -6.90 14.44 -18.28
N TYR A 90 -5.96 15.15 -17.69
CA TYR A 90 -5.27 16.27 -18.31
C TYR A 90 -4.59 15.85 -19.62
N PHE A 91 -3.93 14.71 -19.61
CA PHE A 91 -3.28 14.15 -20.78
C PHE A 91 -4.29 13.80 -21.89
N LYS A 92 -5.44 13.23 -21.50
CA LYS A 92 -6.53 12.86 -22.39
C LYS A 92 -7.19 14.09 -23.03
N GLU A 93 -7.50 15.11 -22.24
CA GLU A 93 -8.13 16.34 -22.72
C GLU A 93 -7.24 17.15 -23.67
N ARG A 94 -5.93 17.15 -23.43
CA ARG A 94 -4.95 17.86 -24.25
C ARG A 94 -4.64 17.17 -25.57
N LYS A 95 -5.15 15.97 -25.84
CA LYS A 95 -4.90 15.20 -27.07
C LYS A 95 -3.41 15.09 -27.40
N GLN A 96 -2.60 14.89 -26.38
CA GLN A 96 -1.15 14.83 -26.55
C GLN A 96 -0.73 13.46 -27.09
N ASP A 97 0.10 13.48 -28.12
CA ASP A 97 0.77 12.28 -28.59
C ASP A 97 1.66 11.67 -27.50
N ILE A 98 1.70 10.36 -27.45
CA ILE A 98 2.52 9.61 -26.52
C ILE A 98 3.85 9.28 -27.18
N PHE A 99 4.91 9.87 -26.66
CA PHE A 99 6.25 9.62 -27.16
C PHE A 99 6.86 8.43 -26.40
N LEU A 100 7.35 7.45 -27.16
CA LEU A 100 8.17 6.37 -26.63
C LEU A 100 9.58 6.89 -26.37
N LYS A 101 10.15 6.50 -25.26
CA LYS A 101 11.51 6.86 -24.85
C LYS A 101 12.36 5.62 -24.67
N ASN A 102 13.67 5.83 -24.66
CA ASN A 102 14.64 4.82 -24.25
C ASN A 102 14.47 3.49 -25.00
N LYS A 103 14.57 3.56 -26.34
CA LYS A 103 14.59 2.36 -27.20
C LYS A 103 15.76 1.46 -26.77
N GLU A 104 15.45 0.25 -26.36
CA GLU A 104 16.43 -0.78 -26.02
C GLU A 104 16.22 -1.98 -26.93
N GLU A 105 17.29 -2.46 -27.59
CA GLU A 105 17.25 -3.65 -28.44
C GLU A 105 17.90 -4.82 -27.70
N ILE A 106 17.14 -5.88 -27.51
CA ILE A 106 17.58 -7.10 -26.82
C ILE A 106 17.57 -8.23 -27.82
N ILE A 107 18.74 -8.81 -28.09
CA ILE A 107 18.88 -9.97 -28.99
C ILE A 107 18.50 -11.24 -28.21
N LEU A 108 17.50 -11.94 -28.68
CA LEU A 108 17.04 -13.21 -28.12
C LEU A 108 17.84 -14.38 -28.65
N SER A 109 17.82 -15.52 -27.96
CA SER A 109 18.54 -16.75 -28.28
C SER A 109 18.22 -17.36 -29.67
N ASN A 110 17.10 -16.97 -30.28
CA ASN A 110 16.65 -17.40 -31.60
C ASN A 110 16.93 -16.37 -32.71
N ASN A 111 17.89 -15.47 -32.50
CA ASN A 111 18.24 -14.36 -33.40
C ASN A 111 17.10 -13.36 -33.66
N LYS A 112 16.05 -13.37 -32.85
CA LYS A 112 15.02 -12.35 -32.90
C LYS A 112 15.44 -11.17 -32.03
N THR A 113 15.08 -9.98 -32.45
CA THR A 113 15.31 -8.76 -31.68
C THR A 113 14.04 -8.36 -30.98
N LEU A 114 14.11 -8.22 -29.63
CA LEU A 114 13.07 -7.60 -28.84
C LEU A 114 13.38 -6.11 -28.74
N ILE A 115 12.43 -5.29 -29.15
CA ILE A 115 12.53 -3.83 -29.01
C ILE A 115 11.68 -3.42 -27.81
N LYS A 116 12.31 -2.85 -26.81
CA LYS A 116 11.67 -2.35 -25.60
C LYS A 116 11.62 -0.82 -25.64
N PHE A 117 10.47 -0.26 -25.33
CA PHE A 117 10.28 1.18 -25.18
C PHE A 117 9.70 1.50 -23.81
N GLU A 118 10.06 2.66 -23.28
CA GLU A 118 9.42 3.22 -22.11
C GLU A 118 8.28 4.15 -22.54
N LEU A 119 7.08 3.90 -22.03
CA LEU A 119 5.96 4.81 -22.15
C LEU A 119 6.13 5.99 -21.20
N LYS A 120 5.76 7.18 -21.66
CA LYS A 120 5.76 8.37 -20.81
C LYS A 120 4.80 8.19 -19.63
N ASN A 121 5.21 8.65 -18.45
CA ASN A 121 4.34 8.68 -17.27
C ASN A 121 3.00 9.38 -17.60
N GLY A 122 1.91 8.78 -17.17
CA GLY A 122 0.54 9.27 -17.37
C GLY A 122 -0.31 8.40 -18.30
N PHE A 123 0.32 7.53 -19.12
CA PHE A 123 -0.43 6.59 -19.94
C PHE A 123 -1.02 5.43 -19.11
N TYR A 124 -0.31 4.98 -18.12
CA TYR A 124 -0.79 3.96 -17.19
C TYR A 124 -1.04 4.59 -15.83
N SER A 125 -2.17 4.25 -15.26
CA SER A 125 -2.48 4.64 -13.90
C SER A 125 -1.53 3.93 -12.93
N ALA A 126 -0.59 4.67 -12.37
CA ALA A 126 0.24 4.18 -11.27
C ALA A 126 -0.56 4.17 -9.96
N LEU A 127 -1.76 3.59 -9.99
CA LEU A 127 -2.61 3.49 -8.80
C LEU A 127 -2.02 2.61 -7.74
N ASP A 128 -1.21 1.68 -8.19
CA ASP A 128 -0.44 0.83 -7.30
C ASP A 128 0.79 0.39 -8.07
N SER A 129 1.94 0.39 -7.44
CA SER A 129 3.19 -0.14 -8.00
C SER A 129 3.06 -1.60 -8.50
N LEU A 130 1.94 -2.24 -8.20
CA LEU A 130 1.66 -3.64 -8.52
C LEU A 130 0.85 -3.86 -9.80
N ARG A 131 0.25 -2.81 -10.42
CA ARG A 131 -0.67 -3.02 -11.55
C ARG A 131 -0.60 -1.91 -12.61
N PRO A 132 0.50 -1.81 -13.38
CA PRO A 132 0.44 -1.10 -14.63
C PRO A 132 -0.48 -1.91 -15.55
N VAL A 133 -1.65 -1.38 -15.88
CA VAL A 133 -2.59 -2.05 -16.77
C VAL A 133 -2.71 -1.22 -18.03
N GLY A 134 -2.15 -1.74 -19.09
CA GLY A 134 -2.38 -1.30 -20.45
C GLY A 134 -2.85 -2.49 -21.29
N TYR A 135 -3.62 -2.20 -22.31
CA TYR A 135 -4.11 -3.19 -23.26
C TYR A 135 -3.55 -2.85 -24.63
N ILE A 136 -3.28 -3.87 -25.39
CA ILE A 136 -2.72 -3.76 -26.73
C ILE A 136 -3.49 -4.67 -27.67
N ASP A 137 -3.80 -4.15 -28.86
CA ASP A 137 -4.37 -4.92 -29.96
C ASP A 137 -3.96 -4.32 -31.31
N PHE A 138 -4.30 -4.96 -32.39
CA PHE A 138 -3.87 -4.61 -33.72
C PHE A 138 -5.07 -4.41 -34.66
N HIS A 139 -4.95 -3.43 -35.53
CA HIS A 139 -5.85 -3.24 -36.65
C HIS A 139 -5.04 -2.90 -37.88
N GLU A 140 -5.10 -3.76 -38.91
CA GLU A 140 -4.24 -3.67 -40.09
C GLU A 140 -2.74 -3.60 -39.69
N ASP A 141 -2.04 -2.54 -40.15
CA ASP A 141 -0.64 -2.27 -39.85
C ASP A 141 -0.43 -1.39 -38.59
N LYS A 142 -1.48 -1.17 -37.81
CA LYS A 142 -1.47 -0.26 -36.67
C LYS A 142 -1.55 -0.99 -35.34
N ILE A 143 -0.79 -0.52 -34.38
CA ILE A 143 -0.82 -0.99 -33.01
C ILE A 143 -1.66 -0.03 -32.19
N PHE A 144 -2.70 -0.57 -31.56
CA PHE A 144 -3.53 0.18 -30.61
C PHE A 144 -3.07 -0.12 -29.19
N ILE A 145 -3.03 0.93 -28.39
CA ILE A 145 -2.80 0.83 -26.95
C ILE A 145 -3.92 1.54 -26.19
N MET A 146 -4.33 0.96 -25.09
CA MET A 146 -5.34 1.56 -24.22
C MET A 146 -4.88 1.54 -22.77
N SER A 147 -4.98 2.66 -22.09
CA SER A 147 -4.80 2.72 -20.63
C SER A 147 -6.02 2.16 -19.91
N SER A 148 -5.83 1.74 -18.66
CA SER A 148 -6.94 1.31 -17.79
C SER A 148 -7.99 2.39 -17.55
N ARG A 149 -7.73 3.63 -17.96
CA ARG A 149 -8.60 4.80 -17.79
C ARG A 149 -9.20 5.33 -19.08
N GLY A 150 -8.92 4.68 -20.22
CA GLY A 150 -9.52 5.00 -21.51
C GLY A 150 -8.77 6.03 -22.36
N ILE A 151 -7.49 6.23 -22.13
CA ILE A 151 -6.63 6.84 -23.14
C ILE A 151 -6.40 5.77 -24.21
N ILE A 152 -6.85 6.04 -25.41
CA ILE A 152 -6.66 5.15 -26.57
C ILE A 152 -5.77 5.87 -27.57
N SER A 153 -4.78 5.15 -28.05
CA SER A 153 -3.81 5.69 -29.01
C SER A 153 -3.38 4.62 -30.00
N PHE A 154 -2.92 5.04 -31.16
CA PHE A 154 -2.39 4.12 -32.17
C PHE A 154 -1.06 4.61 -32.74
N SER A 155 -0.24 3.65 -33.18
CA SER A 155 0.98 3.91 -33.94
C SER A 155 0.97 3.08 -35.21
N LYS A 156 1.32 3.71 -36.34
CA LYS A 156 1.31 3.06 -37.64
C LYS A 156 2.44 2.02 -37.75
N ASN A 157 3.62 2.37 -37.28
CA ASN A 157 4.78 1.49 -37.32
C ASN A 157 5.75 1.85 -36.18
N LEU A 158 5.98 0.92 -35.26
CA LEU A 158 6.89 1.13 -34.13
C LEU A 158 8.37 1.24 -34.55
N ASN A 159 8.73 0.77 -35.73
CA ASN A 159 10.10 0.89 -36.21
C ASN A 159 10.41 2.28 -36.77
N GLU A 160 9.40 2.96 -37.28
CA GLU A 160 9.53 4.28 -37.91
C GLU A 160 9.05 5.42 -37.00
N ASP A 161 7.94 5.20 -36.27
CA ASP A 161 7.31 6.20 -35.42
C ASP A 161 7.36 5.80 -33.94
N SER A 162 8.18 6.48 -33.17
CA SER A 162 8.17 6.36 -31.71
C SER A 162 7.02 7.15 -31.08
N ILE A 163 5.89 7.28 -31.79
CA ILE A 163 4.78 8.13 -31.41
C ILE A 163 3.47 7.34 -31.51
N PHE A 164 2.71 7.34 -30.42
CA PHE A 164 1.31 6.93 -30.43
C PHE A 164 0.42 8.17 -30.47
N ARG A 165 -0.43 8.28 -31.48
CA ARG A 165 -1.40 9.34 -31.63
C ARG A 165 -2.64 9.04 -30.82
N GLN A 166 -3.02 9.93 -29.93
CA GLN A 166 -4.21 9.78 -29.12
C GLN A 166 -5.48 9.99 -29.95
N ILE A 167 -6.46 9.10 -29.80
CA ILE A 167 -7.78 9.20 -30.40
C ILE A 167 -8.76 9.73 -29.35
N ASN A 168 -9.57 10.72 -29.76
CA ASN A 168 -10.66 11.20 -28.92
C ASN A 168 -11.69 10.11 -28.71
N ASN A 169 -12.29 10.05 -27.54
CA ASN A 169 -13.35 9.11 -27.26
C ASN A 169 -14.28 9.62 -26.15
N ASN A 170 -15.46 9.04 -26.09
CA ASN A 170 -16.50 9.35 -25.11
C ASN A 170 -16.57 8.31 -23.96
N ILE A 171 -15.52 7.61 -23.64
CA ILE A 171 -15.54 6.62 -22.55
C ILE A 171 -15.97 7.25 -21.22
N ASN A 172 -15.66 8.53 -21.00
CA ASN A 172 -16.06 9.24 -19.78
C ASN A 172 -17.58 9.38 -19.61
N ASP A 173 -18.38 9.18 -20.65
CA ASP A 173 -19.85 9.17 -20.56
C ASP A 173 -20.36 7.89 -19.85
N PHE A 174 -19.56 6.82 -19.86
CA PHE A 174 -19.86 5.54 -19.22
C PHE A 174 -19.12 5.34 -17.91
N ILE A 175 -17.93 5.94 -17.80
CA ILE A 175 -17.00 5.77 -16.69
C ILE A 175 -16.57 7.14 -16.23
N ASN A 176 -17.14 7.63 -15.14
CA ASN A 176 -16.87 8.97 -14.63
C ASN A 176 -15.83 8.95 -13.48
N LEU A 177 -15.36 10.15 -13.13
CA LEU A 177 -14.39 10.37 -12.07
C LEU A 177 -14.85 9.84 -10.72
N ASP A 178 -16.10 9.97 -10.39
CA ASP A 178 -16.63 9.58 -9.07
C ASP A 178 -16.60 8.08 -8.88
N GLN A 179 -16.80 7.30 -9.94
CA GLN A 179 -16.65 5.85 -9.91
C GLN A 179 -15.21 5.44 -9.63
N PHE A 180 -14.24 6.10 -10.23
CA PHE A 180 -12.83 5.87 -9.95
C PHE A 180 -12.42 6.25 -8.52
N LYS A 181 -13.01 7.30 -7.95
CA LYS A 181 -12.78 7.72 -6.57
C LYS A 181 -13.35 6.73 -5.56
N LYS A 182 -14.49 6.11 -5.86
CA LYS A 182 -15.15 5.16 -4.97
C LYS A 182 -14.33 3.89 -4.79
N ASN A 183 -13.72 3.40 -5.85
CA ASN A 183 -12.98 2.14 -5.78
C ASN A 183 -11.77 2.13 -6.71
N ILE A 184 -10.60 1.87 -6.14
CA ILE A 184 -9.30 1.79 -6.83
C ILE A 184 -9.28 0.68 -7.89
N GLY A 185 -10.03 -0.39 -7.67
CA GLY A 185 -10.11 -1.54 -8.58
C GLY A 185 -10.95 -1.28 -9.84
N PHE A 186 -11.65 -0.14 -9.89
CA PHE A 186 -12.45 0.23 -11.05
C PHE A 186 -11.56 0.61 -12.23
N SER A 187 -11.73 -0.05 -13.36
CA SER A 187 -10.94 0.21 -14.57
C SER A 187 -11.57 -0.44 -15.80
N LEU A 188 -11.10 -0.04 -16.96
CA LEU A 188 -11.24 -0.85 -18.17
C LEU A 188 -10.50 -2.17 -17.97
N ARG A 189 -11.00 -3.23 -18.59
CA ARG A 189 -10.54 -4.61 -18.35
C ARG A 189 -9.91 -5.28 -19.55
N ASP A 190 -10.34 -4.90 -20.75
CA ASP A 190 -9.81 -5.44 -21.98
C ASP A 190 -10.10 -4.55 -23.18
N LEU A 191 -9.31 -4.73 -24.22
CA LEU A 191 -9.43 -4.12 -25.53
C LEU A 191 -9.38 -5.24 -26.55
N LEU A 192 -10.40 -5.35 -27.39
CA LEU A 192 -10.42 -6.24 -28.53
C LEU A 192 -10.77 -5.45 -29.78
N ILE A 193 -10.03 -5.63 -30.84
CA ILE A 193 -10.32 -5.15 -32.18
C ILE A 193 -10.69 -6.33 -33.06
N LEU A 194 -11.86 -6.26 -33.62
CA LEU A 194 -12.35 -7.29 -34.53
C LEU A 194 -12.97 -6.64 -35.76
N ASN A 195 -12.37 -6.89 -36.91
CA ASN A 195 -12.69 -6.23 -38.17
C ASN A 195 -12.60 -4.69 -38.01
N GLU A 196 -13.67 -3.98 -38.28
CA GLU A 196 -13.77 -2.52 -38.18
C GLU A 196 -14.33 -2.03 -36.84
N ASP A 197 -14.45 -2.91 -35.84
CA ASP A 197 -15.04 -2.61 -34.56
C ASP A 197 -14.01 -2.75 -33.41
N ILE A 198 -14.09 -1.84 -32.47
CA ILE A 198 -13.34 -1.84 -31.23
C ILE A 198 -14.28 -2.13 -30.05
N TYR A 199 -13.92 -3.09 -29.22
CA TYR A 199 -14.67 -3.53 -28.05
C TYR A 199 -13.85 -3.28 -26.80
N ILE A 200 -14.50 -2.78 -25.77
CA ILE A 200 -13.87 -2.51 -24.48
C ILE A 200 -14.75 -3.07 -23.38
N SER A 201 -14.19 -3.93 -22.54
CA SER A 201 -14.88 -4.37 -21.34
C SER A 201 -14.50 -3.51 -20.14
N TYR A 202 -15.42 -3.35 -19.21
CA TYR A 202 -15.20 -2.58 -17.98
C TYR A 202 -16.12 -3.07 -16.86
N SER A 203 -15.72 -2.75 -15.62
CA SER A 203 -16.59 -2.93 -14.46
C SER A 203 -17.54 -1.74 -14.35
N GLU A 204 -18.84 -1.99 -14.26
CA GLU A 204 -19.88 -0.97 -14.14
C GLU A 204 -20.52 -1.03 -12.76
N GLU A 205 -20.71 0.11 -12.11
CA GLU A 205 -21.60 0.21 -10.95
C GLU A 205 -23.06 0.23 -11.46
N HIS A 206 -23.67 -0.95 -11.55
CA HIS A 206 -25.04 -1.09 -12.06
C HIS A 206 -26.07 -0.49 -11.10
N LYS A 207 -25.89 -0.68 -9.81
CA LYS A 207 -26.63 -0.08 -8.70
C LYS A 207 -25.63 0.33 -7.62
N LYS A 208 -26.07 1.15 -6.68
CA LYS A 208 -25.20 1.59 -5.59
C LYS A 208 -24.48 0.42 -4.95
N ASP A 209 -23.15 0.43 -5.03
CA ASP A 209 -22.24 -0.61 -4.54
C ASP A 209 -22.51 -2.03 -5.09
N CYS A 210 -23.15 -2.14 -6.25
CA CYS A 210 -23.37 -3.40 -6.93
C CYS A 210 -22.79 -3.34 -8.35
N TRP A 211 -21.78 -4.16 -8.62
CA TRP A 211 -20.92 -4.09 -9.77
C TRP A 211 -21.10 -5.25 -10.71
N ASN A 212 -21.08 -4.98 -12.00
CA ASN A 212 -21.16 -5.99 -13.04
C ASN A 212 -20.09 -5.75 -14.13
N THR A 213 -20.09 -6.60 -15.14
CA THR A 213 -19.24 -6.45 -16.33
C THR A 213 -20.10 -5.94 -17.48
N SER A 214 -19.60 -4.90 -18.14
CA SER A 214 -20.21 -4.30 -19.31
C SER A 214 -19.23 -4.20 -20.47
N VAL A 215 -19.73 -4.11 -21.69
CA VAL A 215 -18.96 -4.00 -22.91
C VAL A 215 -19.43 -2.79 -23.69
N LEU A 216 -18.46 -1.97 -24.11
CA LEU A 216 -18.64 -0.87 -25.06
C LEU A 216 -18.18 -1.33 -26.44
N LYS A 217 -18.81 -0.76 -27.48
CA LYS A 217 -18.45 -0.97 -28.87
C LYS A 217 -18.40 0.38 -29.61
N ALA A 218 -17.41 0.55 -30.48
CA ALA A 218 -17.34 1.67 -31.44
C ALA A 218 -16.83 1.16 -32.78
N LYS A 219 -17.18 1.87 -33.85
CA LYS A 219 -16.47 1.73 -35.13
C LYS A 219 -15.10 2.38 -35.04
N ILE A 220 -14.09 1.75 -35.63
CA ILE A 220 -12.74 2.32 -35.69
C ILE A 220 -12.78 3.60 -36.52
N ASN A 221 -12.30 4.67 -35.91
CA ASN A 221 -12.04 5.94 -36.51
C ASN A 221 -10.82 6.55 -35.82
N TYR A 222 -9.83 6.91 -36.60
CA TYR A 222 -8.54 7.39 -36.06
C TYR A 222 -8.55 8.82 -35.52
N GLU A 223 -9.69 9.52 -35.63
CA GLU A 223 -9.88 10.86 -35.07
C GLU A 223 -10.75 10.83 -33.82
N ILE A 224 -11.85 10.06 -33.86
CA ILE A 224 -12.81 9.99 -32.78
C ILE A 224 -13.47 8.61 -32.68
N LEU A 225 -13.52 8.05 -31.49
CA LEU A 225 -14.21 6.80 -31.17
C LEU A 225 -15.48 7.12 -30.38
N ASN A 226 -16.63 6.86 -30.99
CA ASN A 226 -17.94 7.06 -30.37
C ASN A 226 -18.47 5.73 -29.87
N PHE A 227 -18.15 5.41 -28.62
CA PHE A 227 -18.59 4.19 -27.97
C PHE A 227 -20.10 4.22 -27.66
N LYS A 228 -20.70 3.05 -27.75
CA LYS A 228 -22.06 2.74 -27.29
C LYS A 228 -22.00 1.49 -26.43
N LYS A 229 -22.86 1.43 -25.43
CA LYS A 229 -22.97 0.20 -24.63
C LYS A 229 -23.58 -0.90 -25.48
N LEU A 230 -22.83 -1.97 -25.64
CA LEU A 230 -23.26 -3.17 -26.36
C LEU A 230 -23.92 -4.17 -25.43
N PHE A 231 -23.32 -4.36 -24.25
CA PHE A 231 -23.73 -5.38 -23.30
C PHE A 231 -23.55 -4.88 -21.87
N SER A 232 -24.39 -5.35 -20.98
CA SER A 232 -24.25 -5.23 -19.53
C SER A 232 -24.86 -6.47 -18.89
N SER A 233 -24.15 -7.14 -18.00
CA SER A 233 -24.73 -8.28 -17.31
C SER A 233 -25.89 -7.85 -16.42
N GLN A 234 -26.94 -8.66 -16.33
CA GLN A 234 -28.13 -8.33 -15.51
C GLN A 234 -27.85 -8.48 -14.02
N GLU A 235 -26.98 -9.40 -13.67
CA GLU A 235 -26.58 -9.65 -12.30
C GLU A 235 -25.39 -8.77 -11.92
N CYS A 236 -25.39 -8.29 -10.70
CA CYS A 236 -24.28 -7.53 -10.12
C CYS A 236 -23.90 -8.07 -8.74
N ILE A 237 -22.67 -7.88 -8.34
CA ILE A 237 -22.11 -8.36 -7.08
C ILE A 237 -21.80 -7.15 -6.19
N HIS A 238 -22.26 -7.18 -4.94
CA HIS A 238 -21.94 -6.17 -3.96
C HIS A 238 -20.48 -6.28 -3.50
N SER A 239 -19.77 -5.17 -3.46
CA SER A 239 -18.34 -5.17 -3.08
C SER A 239 -18.12 -5.43 -1.58
N VAL A 240 -19.10 -5.13 -0.73
CA VAL A 240 -18.97 -5.22 0.73
C VAL A 240 -19.68 -6.45 1.33
N ASN A 241 -20.82 -6.82 0.85
CA ASN A 241 -21.64 -7.91 1.43
C ASN A 241 -21.89 -9.02 0.41
N ASN A 242 -20.86 -9.52 -0.22
CA ASN A 242 -20.96 -10.66 -1.12
C ASN A 242 -20.80 -11.99 -0.37
N ARG A 243 -21.28 -13.07 -0.99
CA ARG A 243 -21.27 -14.43 -0.42
C ARG A 243 -19.87 -14.88 0.01
N ASP A 244 -18.86 -14.53 -0.77
CA ASP A 244 -17.50 -15.05 -0.60
C ASP A 244 -16.63 -14.12 0.24
N LYS A 245 -17.14 -12.94 0.64
CA LYS A 245 -16.47 -11.89 1.44
C LYS A 245 -15.16 -11.33 0.86
N ASP A 246 -14.65 -11.91 -0.22
CA ASP A 246 -13.36 -11.64 -0.83
C ASP A 246 -13.47 -11.01 -2.22
N PHE A 247 -14.69 -10.63 -2.67
CA PHE A 247 -14.85 -10.03 -3.98
C PHE A 247 -14.23 -8.62 -4.01
N GLY A 248 -13.14 -8.51 -4.76
CA GLY A 248 -12.58 -7.23 -5.13
C GLY A 248 -12.99 -6.85 -6.55
N LEU A 249 -13.28 -5.58 -6.80
CA LEU A 249 -13.65 -5.09 -8.13
C LEU A 249 -12.62 -5.41 -9.23
N TRP A 250 -11.37 -5.62 -8.84
CA TRP A 250 -10.32 -6.10 -9.75
C TRP A 250 -10.52 -7.56 -10.21
N GLN A 251 -11.40 -8.31 -9.56
CA GLN A 251 -11.72 -9.69 -9.90
C GLN A 251 -12.92 -9.79 -10.84
N SER A 252 -13.67 -8.71 -11.06
CA SER A 252 -14.70 -8.68 -12.09
C SER A 252 -14.01 -8.92 -13.42
N GLY A 253 -14.20 -10.09 -14.00
CA GLY A 253 -13.59 -10.57 -15.23
C GLY A 253 -13.73 -9.56 -16.37
N GLY A 254 -13.30 -9.89 -17.54
CA GLY A 254 -13.52 -8.93 -18.59
C GLY A 254 -12.69 -9.13 -19.83
N ARG A 255 -11.93 -10.20 -19.91
CA ARG A 255 -11.28 -10.51 -21.18
C ARG A 255 -12.31 -10.83 -22.25
N ILE A 256 -12.16 -10.19 -23.40
CA ILE A 256 -13.00 -10.43 -24.58
C ILE A 256 -12.15 -11.26 -25.55
N SER A 257 -12.73 -12.30 -26.10
CA SER A 257 -12.08 -13.08 -27.14
C SER A 257 -13.09 -13.43 -28.24
N ASN A 258 -12.60 -13.48 -29.45
CA ASN A 258 -13.35 -14.03 -30.57
C ASN A 258 -13.28 -15.56 -30.49
N PHE A 259 -14.41 -16.23 -30.51
CA PHE A 259 -14.48 -17.68 -30.43
C PHE A 259 -14.54 -18.34 -31.82
N ASP A 260 -15.23 -17.68 -32.75
CA ASP A 260 -15.30 -18.05 -34.16
C ASP A 260 -15.56 -16.79 -34.99
N ASN A 261 -15.53 -16.93 -36.32
CA ASN A 261 -15.73 -15.78 -37.22
C ASN A 261 -17.19 -15.27 -37.29
N GLU A 262 -18.10 -15.89 -36.54
CA GLU A 262 -19.54 -15.58 -36.59
C GLU A 262 -20.07 -15.00 -35.25
N HIS A 263 -19.32 -15.09 -34.15
CA HIS A 263 -19.78 -14.69 -32.81
C HIS A 263 -18.76 -13.86 -32.04
#